data_18ecf88dc1d956ad5f571c50b5f6e27b
#
_entry.id   18ecf88dc1d956ad5f571c50b5f6e27b
#
_cell.length_a   1.000
_cell.length_b   1.000
_cell.length_c   1.000
_cell.angle_alpha   90.00
_cell.angle_beta   90.00
_cell.angle_gamma   90.00
#
_symmetry.space_group_name_H-M   'P 1'
#
loop_
_entity.id
_entity.type
_entity.pdbx_description
1 polymer ?
#
loop_
_entity_poly.entity_id
_entity_poly.type
_entity_poly.pdbx_seq_one_letter_code
_entity_poly.pdbx_strand_id
1 'polypeptide(L)'
;MDRLQEKTTAPYPPVGADGGQSLSQKPNQSIAEGVTEHKPPERDLEEILRQISRVNDPAYLPTVSMNDLYEQVYPGRPPVVDGLLYAGTYLFVGAPKVGKSFLMAQLAYHVSMGLSLWGYEVRQGTVLYLALEDNHRRLQERLYRMFGVESTGNLFFAIGAKQLGGGLEEQLKGFVREHTDTGLLSSTPCKKSGRPGQRSTAMPTTMR
;
A
#
# COMPACT_ATOMS: atom_id res chain seq x y z
N MET A 1 -15.19 -55.08 -15.38
CA MET A 1 -14.17 -55.02 -16.43
C MET A 1 -14.17 -53.57 -16.89
N ASP A 2 -13.27 -52.75 -16.33
CA ASP A 2 -12.18 -52.11 -17.04
C ASP A 2 -11.37 -51.20 -16.14
N ARG A 3 -10.15 -51.44 -16.18
CA ARG A 3 -8.87 -50.92 -15.68
C ARG A 3 -8.79 -49.46 -15.33
N LEU A 4 -8.51 -49.21 -14.03
CA LEU A 4 -7.84 -48.05 -13.52
C LEU A 4 -6.35 -48.09 -13.94
N GLN A 5 -5.90 -47.11 -14.69
CA GLN A 5 -4.47 -46.92 -14.95
C GLN A 5 -3.88 -45.99 -13.87
N GLU A 6 -3.06 -46.55 -13.01
CA GLU A 6 -2.13 -45.89 -12.13
C GLU A 6 -1.06 -45.14 -12.95
N LYS A 7 -0.93 -43.83 -12.74
CA LYS A 7 0.24 -43.06 -13.20
C LYS A 7 1.31 -43.07 -12.12
N THR A 8 2.32 -43.87 -12.39
CA THR A 8 3.57 -44.01 -11.66
C THR A 8 4.35 -42.66 -11.62
N THR A 9 4.69 -42.21 -10.42
CA THR A 9 5.65 -41.13 -10.15
C THR A 9 7.07 -41.66 -10.37
N ALA A 10 7.86 -40.96 -11.18
CA ALA A 10 9.27 -41.25 -11.39
C ALA A 10 10.12 -40.74 -10.21
N PRO A 11 11.14 -41.49 -9.77
CA PRO A 11 12.02 -41.08 -8.69
C PRO A 11 13.18 -40.19 -9.19
N TYR A 12 13.62 -39.29 -8.36
CA TYR A 12 14.82 -38.46 -8.52
C TYR A 12 16.08 -39.33 -8.64
N PRO A 13 17.08 -38.91 -9.45
CA PRO A 13 18.36 -39.61 -9.52
C PRO A 13 19.26 -39.28 -8.31
N PRO A 14 20.16 -40.21 -7.89
CA PRO A 14 21.03 -40.02 -6.74
C PRO A 14 22.22 -39.12 -7.08
N VAL A 15 22.65 -38.35 -6.06
CA VAL A 15 23.88 -37.54 -6.05
C VAL A 15 25.08 -38.49 -6.03
N GLY A 16 25.90 -38.44 -7.09
CA GLY A 16 27.18 -39.14 -7.13
C GLY A 16 28.27 -38.37 -6.40
N ALA A 17 28.89 -39.03 -5.43
CA ALA A 17 30.18 -38.66 -4.90
C ALA A 17 31.25 -39.21 -5.83
N ASP A 18 32.24 -38.40 -6.22
CA ASP A 18 33.67 -38.68 -6.20
C ASP A 18 34.46 -37.73 -7.07
N GLY A 19 35.67 -37.40 -6.64
CA GLY A 19 36.70 -36.86 -7.51
C GLY A 19 37.45 -35.67 -6.91
N GLY A 20 38.20 -35.87 -5.84
CA GLY A 20 39.22 -34.94 -5.41
C GLY A 20 40.34 -34.81 -6.46
N GLN A 21 40.54 -33.61 -6.98
CA GLN A 21 41.76 -33.23 -7.68
C GLN A 21 42.34 -31.96 -7.04
N SER A 22 43.49 -32.17 -6.41
CA SER A 22 44.46 -31.19 -5.94
C SER A 22 44.89 -30.30 -7.11
N LEU A 23 44.53 -29.01 -7.07
CA LEU A 23 45.13 -28.00 -7.93
C LEU A 23 45.98 -27.06 -7.11
N SER A 24 47.26 -27.12 -7.44
CA SER A 24 48.35 -26.29 -6.95
C SER A 24 48.03 -24.80 -6.95
N GLN A 25 48.31 -24.16 -5.84
CA GLN A 25 48.32 -22.71 -5.66
C GLN A 25 49.33 -22.07 -6.58
N LYS A 26 48.84 -21.19 -7.48
CA LYS A 26 49.64 -20.15 -8.11
C LYS A 26 49.45 -18.85 -7.35
N PRO A 27 50.52 -18.05 -7.15
CA PRO A 27 50.44 -16.83 -6.36
C PRO A 27 49.58 -15.79 -7.06
N ASN A 28 48.73 -15.18 -6.28
CA ASN A 28 47.78 -14.11 -6.62
C ASN A 28 48.56 -12.87 -7.09
N GLN A 29 48.58 -12.58 -8.38
CA GLN A 29 49.03 -11.30 -8.86
C GLN A 29 47.98 -10.24 -8.50
N SER A 30 48.46 -9.25 -7.75
CA SER A 30 47.82 -8.00 -7.38
C SER A 30 47.19 -7.34 -8.61
N ILE A 31 45.85 -7.33 -8.66
CA ILE A 31 45.08 -6.42 -9.51
C ILE A 31 44.70 -5.20 -8.62
N ALA A 32 45.72 -4.36 -8.47
CA ALA A 32 45.53 -3.01 -7.98
C ALA A 32 45.64 -2.09 -9.18
N GLU A 33 44.58 -1.90 -9.94
CA GLU A 33 44.46 -0.78 -10.87
C GLU A 33 42.97 -0.48 -11.12
N GLY A 34 42.54 0.73 -10.75
CA GLY A 34 41.41 1.40 -11.35
C GLY A 34 40.06 1.32 -10.67
N VAL A 35 39.99 1.44 -9.33
CA VAL A 35 38.79 2.00 -8.73
C VAL A 35 38.90 3.52 -8.91
N THR A 36 38.43 4.02 -10.03
CA THR A 36 38.12 5.45 -10.13
C THR A 36 36.96 5.70 -9.18
N GLU A 37 37.26 6.26 -8.01
CA GLU A 37 36.26 6.89 -7.16
C GLU A 37 35.48 7.88 -8.01
N HIS A 38 34.28 7.47 -8.42
CA HIS A 38 33.31 8.41 -8.95
C HIS A 38 32.83 9.25 -7.77
N LYS A 39 33.64 10.26 -7.40
CA LYS A 39 33.24 11.32 -6.50
C LYS A 39 31.99 11.94 -7.15
N PRO A 40 30.81 11.88 -6.48
CA PRO A 40 29.64 12.54 -7.04
C PRO A 40 30.01 14.01 -7.25
N PRO A 41 29.55 14.65 -8.34
CA PRO A 41 29.88 16.04 -8.62
C PRO A 41 29.52 16.86 -7.37
N GLU A 42 30.49 17.55 -6.82
CA GLU A 42 30.26 18.51 -5.76
C GLU A 42 29.27 19.53 -6.33
N ARG A 43 27.98 19.33 -6.05
CA ARG A 43 26.97 20.34 -6.33
C ARG A 43 27.38 21.56 -5.54
N ASP A 44 27.68 22.61 -6.26
CA ASP A 44 28.13 23.84 -5.66
C ASP A 44 27.13 24.24 -4.58
N LEU A 45 27.58 24.34 -3.33
CA LEU A 45 26.73 24.71 -2.19
C LEU A 45 25.99 26.01 -2.46
N GLU A 46 26.60 26.92 -3.24
CA GLU A 46 25.96 28.16 -3.66
C GLU A 46 24.75 27.91 -4.56
N GLU A 47 24.83 26.93 -5.46
CA GLU A 47 23.71 26.61 -6.35
C GLU A 47 22.55 25.98 -5.58
N ILE A 48 22.84 25.10 -4.63
CA ILE A 48 21.84 24.52 -3.71
C ILE A 48 21.16 25.63 -2.88
N LEU A 49 21.94 26.52 -2.28
CA LEU A 49 21.40 27.64 -1.50
C LEU A 49 20.57 28.59 -2.37
N ARG A 50 20.97 28.82 -3.60
CA ARG A 50 20.22 29.64 -4.57
C ARG A 50 18.90 28.98 -4.97
N GLN A 51 18.89 27.66 -5.14
CA GLN A 51 17.66 26.90 -5.42
C GLN A 51 16.70 26.92 -4.22
N ILE A 52 17.20 26.70 -3.00
CA ILE A 52 16.40 26.79 -1.78
C ILE A 52 15.81 28.21 -1.59
N SER A 53 16.60 29.23 -1.86
CA SER A 53 16.14 30.62 -1.78
C SER A 53 15.02 30.92 -2.78
N ARG A 54 15.12 30.39 -4.02
CA ARG A 54 14.05 30.50 -5.04
C ARG A 54 12.76 29.81 -4.64
N VAL A 55 12.85 28.58 -4.09
CA VAL A 55 11.66 27.81 -3.67
C VAL A 55 10.92 28.49 -2.53
N ASN A 56 11.61 29.25 -1.68
CA ASN A 56 11.03 30.00 -0.56
C ASN A 56 10.47 31.40 -0.95
N ASP A 57 10.68 31.84 -2.18
CA ASP A 57 10.11 33.09 -2.68
C ASP A 57 8.61 32.88 -3.02
N PRO A 58 7.68 33.60 -2.36
CA PRO A 58 6.24 33.51 -2.66
C PRO A 58 5.88 33.87 -4.09
N ALA A 59 6.73 34.60 -4.81
CA ALA A 59 6.53 35.00 -6.20
C ALA A 59 7.10 33.97 -7.20
N TYR A 60 7.83 32.96 -6.72
CA TYR A 60 8.42 31.94 -7.57
C TYR A 60 7.40 30.90 -8.00
N LEU A 61 7.16 30.80 -9.30
CA LEU A 61 6.38 29.74 -9.91
C LEU A 61 7.34 28.65 -10.43
N PRO A 62 7.37 27.45 -9.83
CA PRO A 62 8.19 26.35 -10.33
C PRO A 62 7.66 25.90 -11.68
N THR A 63 8.45 26.09 -12.73
CA THR A 63 8.13 25.71 -14.10
C THR A 63 9.17 24.71 -14.63
N VAL A 64 8.71 23.81 -15.48
CA VAL A 64 9.57 22.85 -16.20
C VAL A 64 9.36 23.09 -17.68
N SER A 65 10.43 23.10 -18.47
CA SER A 65 10.29 23.25 -19.92
C SER A 65 9.75 21.98 -20.57
N MET A 66 9.17 22.09 -21.77
CA MET A 66 8.71 20.93 -22.53
C MET A 66 9.85 19.96 -22.84
N ASN A 67 11.05 20.48 -23.14
CA ASN A 67 12.21 19.65 -23.41
C ASN A 67 12.60 18.84 -22.15
N ASP A 68 12.67 19.48 -20.98
CA ASP A 68 12.99 18.78 -19.73
C ASP A 68 11.93 17.72 -19.40
N LEU A 69 10.64 17.98 -19.69
CA LEU A 69 9.58 17.00 -19.51
C LEU A 69 9.74 15.76 -20.41
N TYR A 70 10.25 15.93 -21.62
CA TYR A 70 10.48 14.83 -22.56
C TYR A 70 11.76 14.05 -22.27
N GLU A 71 12.78 14.71 -21.72
CA GLU A 71 14.05 14.08 -21.36
C GLU A 71 13.99 13.36 -20.01
N GLN A 72 13.11 13.79 -19.11
CA GLN A 72 12.95 13.15 -17.80
C GLN A 72 12.07 11.92 -17.88
N VAL A 73 12.58 10.80 -17.38
CA VAL A 73 11.78 9.59 -17.16
C VAL A 73 11.04 9.74 -15.84
N TYR A 74 9.73 9.96 -15.92
CA TYR A 74 8.85 9.95 -14.74
C TYR A 74 8.37 8.51 -14.50
N PRO A 75 8.91 7.81 -13.49
CA PRO A 75 8.46 6.46 -13.21
C PRO A 75 6.98 6.50 -12.81
N GLY A 76 6.14 5.83 -13.59
CA GLY A 76 4.74 5.61 -13.24
C GLY A 76 4.65 4.84 -11.92
N ARG A 77 3.69 5.18 -11.07
CA ARG A 77 3.42 4.37 -9.88
C ARG A 77 2.82 3.03 -10.34
N PRO A 78 3.42 1.89 -9.96
CA PRO A 78 2.86 0.60 -10.34
C PRO A 78 1.45 0.44 -9.76
N PRO A 79 0.55 -0.30 -10.45
CA PRO A 79 -0.79 -0.55 -9.97
C PRO A 79 -0.77 -1.33 -8.64
N VAL A 80 -1.80 -1.16 -7.83
CA VAL A 80 -2.04 -1.97 -6.62
C VAL A 80 -2.61 -3.34 -7.02
N VAL A 81 -3.55 -3.34 -7.96
CA VAL A 81 -4.06 -4.54 -8.64
C VAL A 81 -3.95 -4.29 -10.13
N ASP A 82 -3.14 -5.09 -10.82
CA ASP A 82 -2.84 -4.87 -12.23
C ASP A 82 -4.12 -4.91 -13.08
N GLY A 83 -4.23 -3.99 -14.03
CA GLY A 83 -5.41 -3.86 -14.88
C GLY A 83 -6.71 -3.40 -14.17
N LEU A 84 -6.73 -3.29 -12.82
CA LEU A 84 -7.94 -2.97 -12.06
C LEU A 84 -7.80 -1.73 -11.17
N LEU A 85 -6.73 -1.61 -10.38
CA LEU A 85 -6.58 -0.56 -9.37
C LEU A 85 -5.21 0.11 -9.44
N TYR A 86 -5.18 1.29 -10.01
CA TYR A 86 -3.98 2.13 -10.12
C TYR A 86 -3.84 3.08 -8.92
N ALA A 87 -2.74 3.81 -8.85
CA ALA A 87 -2.59 4.85 -7.84
C ALA A 87 -3.60 5.98 -8.06
N GLY A 88 -4.39 6.31 -7.04
CA GLY A 88 -5.42 7.32 -7.12
C GLY A 88 -6.43 7.22 -5.98
N THR A 89 -7.45 8.08 -6.04
CA THR A 89 -8.58 8.06 -5.11
C THR A 89 -9.82 7.54 -5.81
N TYR A 90 -10.47 6.55 -5.21
CA TYR A 90 -11.64 5.88 -5.77
C TYR A 90 -12.82 5.96 -4.83
N LEU A 91 -14.01 6.12 -5.40
CA LEU A 91 -15.26 6.06 -4.67
C LEU A 91 -16.03 4.80 -5.08
N PHE A 92 -16.16 3.86 -4.15
CA PHE A 92 -16.92 2.63 -4.39
C PHE A 92 -18.37 2.78 -3.93
N VAL A 93 -19.29 2.89 -4.89
CA VAL A 93 -20.71 3.20 -4.67
C VAL A 93 -21.58 2.00 -5.01
N GLY A 94 -22.70 1.85 -4.30
CA GLY A 94 -23.71 0.82 -4.57
C GLY A 94 -24.79 0.81 -3.50
N ALA A 95 -25.89 0.11 -3.78
CA ALA A 95 -27.02 -0.03 -2.86
C ALA A 95 -26.60 -0.59 -1.49
N PRO A 96 -27.31 -0.33 -0.41
CA PRO A 96 -27.09 -0.98 0.88
C PRO A 96 -27.17 -2.51 0.76
N LYS A 97 -26.37 -3.23 1.56
CA LYS A 97 -26.38 -4.70 1.68
C LYS A 97 -25.94 -5.50 0.44
N VAL A 98 -25.40 -4.87 -0.62
CA VAL A 98 -24.86 -5.58 -1.81
C VAL A 98 -23.45 -6.17 -1.61
N GLY A 99 -22.93 -6.19 -0.40
CA GLY A 99 -21.63 -6.82 -0.12
C GLY A 99 -20.41 -5.90 -0.22
N LYS A 100 -20.57 -4.57 -0.36
CA LYS A 100 -19.44 -3.62 -0.48
C LYS A 100 -18.33 -3.81 0.56
N SER A 101 -18.70 -3.95 1.84
CA SER A 101 -17.72 -4.13 2.91
C SER A 101 -17.00 -5.48 2.86
N PHE A 102 -17.65 -6.53 2.30
CA PHE A 102 -17.01 -7.82 2.04
C PHE A 102 -15.99 -7.71 0.92
N LEU A 103 -16.37 -7.06 -0.18
CA LEU A 103 -15.45 -6.81 -1.30
C LEU A 103 -14.23 -5.99 -0.87
N MET A 104 -14.45 -4.92 -0.09
CA MET A 104 -13.36 -4.11 0.41
C MET A 104 -12.45 -4.88 1.38
N ALA A 105 -13.00 -5.75 2.23
CA ALA A 105 -12.21 -6.62 3.09
C ALA A 105 -11.41 -7.65 2.28
N GLN A 106 -12.00 -8.22 1.22
CA GLN A 106 -11.31 -9.13 0.32
C GLN A 106 -10.15 -8.44 -0.40
N LEU A 107 -10.39 -7.27 -0.98
CA LEU A 107 -9.34 -6.46 -1.62
C LEU A 107 -8.22 -6.15 -0.63
N ALA A 108 -8.56 -5.68 0.57
CA ALA A 108 -7.61 -5.35 1.62
C ALA A 108 -6.73 -6.56 2.01
N TYR A 109 -7.35 -7.73 2.17
CA TYR A 109 -6.65 -8.97 2.48
C TYR A 109 -5.71 -9.39 1.35
N HIS A 110 -6.18 -9.40 0.10
CA HIS A 110 -5.34 -9.79 -1.05
C HIS A 110 -4.15 -8.85 -1.24
N VAL A 111 -4.34 -7.53 -1.06
CA VAL A 111 -3.23 -6.55 -1.13
C VAL A 111 -2.24 -6.77 0.01
N SER A 112 -2.70 -7.03 1.23
CA SER A 112 -1.81 -7.26 2.37
C SER A 112 -0.99 -8.54 2.27
N MET A 113 -1.52 -9.55 1.59
CA MET A 113 -0.88 -10.85 1.39
C MET A 113 -0.12 -10.96 0.07
N GLY A 114 -0.36 -10.07 -0.90
CA GLY A 114 0.16 -10.19 -2.25
C GLY A 114 -0.46 -11.35 -3.05
N LEU A 115 -1.69 -11.75 -2.69
CA LEU A 115 -2.41 -12.81 -3.37
C LEU A 115 -3.16 -12.27 -4.59
N SER A 116 -3.16 -13.02 -5.70
CA SER A 116 -3.94 -12.64 -6.87
C SER A 116 -5.42 -12.47 -6.54
N LEU A 117 -6.06 -11.44 -7.12
CA LEU A 117 -7.47 -11.15 -6.95
C LEU A 117 -8.19 -11.35 -8.28
N TRP A 118 -9.07 -12.35 -8.36
CA TRP A 118 -9.82 -12.70 -9.59
C TRP A 118 -8.97 -12.92 -10.83
N GLY A 119 -7.74 -13.42 -10.66
CA GLY A 119 -6.78 -13.64 -11.74
C GLY A 119 -5.91 -12.41 -12.08
N TYR A 120 -6.12 -11.28 -11.44
CA TYR A 120 -5.25 -10.10 -11.54
C TYR A 120 -4.08 -10.20 -10.57
N GLU A 121 -2.91 -9.79 -10.99
CA GLU A 121 -1.75 -9.69 -10.13
C GLU A 121 -1.92 -8.55 -9.11
N VAL A 122 -1.52 -8.80 -7.87
CA VAL A 122 -1.65 -7.85 -6.77
C VAL A 122 -0.27 -7.52 -6.22
N ARG A 123 0.05 -6.26 -6.16
CA ARG A 123 1.25 -5.80 -5.48
C ARG A 123 1.04 -5.81 -3.98
N GLN A 124 1.84 -6.61 -3.28
CA GLN A 124 1.80 -6.64 -1.82
C GLN A 124 2.16 -5.28 -1.23
N GLY A 125 1.48 -4.91 -0.16
CA GLY A 125 1.75 -3.71 0.61
C GLY A 125 0.92 -3.65 1.89
N THR A 126 1.31 -2.78 2.80
CA THR A 126 0.55 -2.52 4.01
C THR A 126 -0.78 -1.86 3.69
N VAL A 127 -1.84 -2.30 4.37
CA VAL A 127 -3.21 -1.82 4.18
C VAL A 127 -3.76 -1.27 5.48
N LEU A 128 -4.34 -0.07 5.42
CA LEU A 128 -5.18 0.48 6.49
C LEU A 128 -6.65 0.46 6.06
N TYR A 129 -7.47 -0.24 6.85
CA TYR A 129 -8.92 -0.32 6.65
C TYR A 129 -9.65 0.40 7.80
N LEU A 130 -10.22 1.56 7.49
CA LEU A 130 -11.06 2.32 8.43
C LEU A 130 -12.48 1.74 8.43
N ALA A 131 -12.77 0.85 9.39
CA ALA A 131 -14.05 0.16 9.54
C ALA A 131 -14.99 0.96 10.46
N LEU A 132 -15.32 2.21 10.09
CA LEU A 132 -15.98 3.20 10.95
C LEU A 132 -17.44 2.87 11.34
N GLU A 133 -18.05 1.88 10.68
CA GLU A 133 -19.40 1.39 11.01
C GLU A 133 -19.38 0.09 11.82
N ASP A 134 -18.20 -0.48 12.05
CA ASP A 134 -18.03 -1.77 12.73
C ASP A 134 -17.53 -1.62 14.17
N ASN A 135 -17.53 -2.74 14.89
CA ASN A 135 -16.79 -2.93 16.11
C ASN A 135 -15.83 -4.13 15.95
N HIS A 136 -14.86 -4.26 16.84
CA HIS A 136 -13.84 -5.29 16.75
C HIS A 136 -14.41 -6.72 16.66
N ARG A 137 -15.46 -7.04 17.45
CA ARG A 137 -16.09 -8.37 17.44
C ARG A 137 -16.71 -8.70 16.08
N ARG A 138 -17.52 -7.79 15.52
CA ARG A 138 -18.17 -8.00 14.21
C ARG A 138 -17.14 -8.10 13.09
N LEU A 139 -16.09 -7.29 13.17
CA LEU A 139 -14.98 -7.31 12.23
C LEU A 139 -14.25 -8.65 12.30
N GLN A 140 -13.89 -9.11 13.49
CA GLN A 140 -13.26 -10.40 13.73
C GLN A 140 -14.11 -11.56 13.20
N GLU A 141 -15.41 -11.61 13.53
CA GLU A 141 -16.34 -12.64 13.05
C GLU A 141 -16.43 -12.66 11.51
N ARG A 142 -16.43 -11.48 10.87
CA ARG A 142 -16.45 -11.35 9.41
C ARG A 142 -15.17 -11.89 8.79
N LEU A 143 -14.03 -11.43 9.27
CA LEU A 143 -12.71 -11.84 8.75
C LEU A 143 -12.50 -13.34 8.93
N TYR A 144 -12.88 -13.89 10.07
CA TYR A 144 -12.80 -15.33 10.33
C TYR A 144 -13.66 -16.16 9.36
N ARG A 145 -14.88 -15.68 9.03
CA ARG A 145 -15.73 -16.34 8.02
C ARG A 145 -15.16 -16.24 6.60
N MET A 146 -14.46 -15.17 6.29
CA MET A 146 -13.92 -14.94 4.94
C MET A 146 -12.59 -15.65 4.71
N PHE A 147 -11.71 -15.63 5.69
CA PHE A 147 -10.30 -16.02 5.55
C PHE A 147 -9.86 -17.13 6.51
N GLY A 148 -10.77 -17.59 7.39
CA GLY A 148 -10.46 -18.61 8.37
C GLY A 148 -9.45 -18.14 9.41
N VAL A 149 -8.45 -18.97 9.69
CA VAL A 149 -7.40 -18.69 10.68
C VAL A 149 -6.17 -18.00 10.10
N GLU A 150 -6.12 -17.83 8.79
CA GLU A 150 -5.00 -17.16 8.13
C GLU A 150 -5.01 -15.66 8.45
N SER A 151 -3.91 -15.17 8.99
CA SER A 151 -3.74 -13.78 9.37
C SER A 151 -2.50 -13.17 8.74
N THR A 152 -2.48 -11.84 8.66
CA THR A 152 -1.36 -11.07 8.11
C THR A 152 -1.02 -9.90 9.04
N GLY A 153 0.27 -9.62 9.18
CA GLY A 153 0.76 -8.45 9.90
C GLY A 153 0.63 -7.13 9.11
N ASN A 154 0.29 -7.21 7.81
CA ASN A 154 0.26 -6.05 6.92
C ASN A 154 -1.16 -5.47 6.74
N LEU A 155 -2.16 -5.94 7.47
CA LEU A 155 -3.54 -5.45 7.41
C LEU A 155 -3.97 -4.89 8.76
N PHE A 156 -4.14 -3.58 8.79
CA PHE A 156 -4.49 -2.82 9.98
C PHE A 156 -5.93 -2.34 9.92
N PHE A 157 -6.62 -2.36 11.05
CA PHE A 157 -8.00 -1.91 11.17
C PHE A 157 -8.14 -0.79 12.20
N ALA A 158 -8.90 0.25 11.85
CA ALA A 158 -9.34 1.26 12.81
C ALA A 158 -10.86 1.37 12.78
N ILE A 159 -11.50 1.25 13.95
CA ILE A 159 -12.96 1.40 14.12
C ILE A 159 -13.38 2.83 14.46
N GLY A 160 -12.42 3.71 14.63
CA GLY A 160 -12.62 5.14 14.88
C GLY A 160 -11.49 5.95 14.27
N ALA A 161 -11.84 7.11 13.75
CA ALA A 161 -10.90 8.07 13.21
C ALA A 161 -11.44 9.49 13.41
N LYS A 162 -10.58 10.49 13.35
CA LYS A 162 -10.97 11.89 13.31
C LYS A 162 -11.75 12.20 12.02
N GLN A 163 -12.48 13.31 12.01
CA GLN A 163 -13.22 13.73 10.82
C GLN A 163 -12.28 14.38 9.80
N LEU A 164 -12.69 14.37 8.53
CA LEU A 164 -12.04 15.12 7.48
C LEU A 164 -12.05 16.62 7.84
N GLY A 165 -10.91 17.30 7.76
CA GLY A 165 -10.74 18.68 8.25
C GLY A 165 -10.63 18.80 9.78
N GLY A 166 -10.76 17.69 10.53
CA GLY A 166 -10.63 17.64 12.00
C GLY A 166 -9.42 16.82 12.49
N GLY A 167 -8.44 16.55 11.60
CA GLY A 167 -7.19 15.86 11.95
C GLY A 167 -7.10 14.41 11.42
N LEU A 168 -8.02 13.98 10.53
CA LEU A 168 -7.88 12.69 9.84
C LEU A 168 -6.63 12.64 8.97
N GLU A 169 -6.31 13.74 8.29
CA GLU A 169 -5.14 13.81 7.42
C GLU A 169 -3.84 13.56 8.18
N GLU A 170 -3.70 14.13 9.37
CA GLU A 170 -2.55 13.94 10.24
C GLU A 170 -2.44 12.49 10.71
N GLN A 171 -3.59 11.86 11.04
CA GLN A 171 -3.63 10.43 11.39
C GLN A 171 -3.18 9.55 10.23
N LEU A 172 -3.67 9.81 9.01
CA LEU A 172 -3.27 9.05 7.83
C LEU A 172 -1.80 9.28 7.46
N LYS A 173 -1.31 10.52 7.53
CA LYS A 173 0.11 10.83 7.31
C LYS A 173 1.00 10.17 8.36
N GLY A 174 0.56 10.09 9.61
CA GLY A 174 1.24 9.37 10.69
C GLY A 174 1.38 7.89 10.34
N PHE A 175 0.27 7.24 10.00
CA PHE A 175 0.27 5.83 9.61
C PHE A 175 1.20 5.54 8.41
N VAL A 176 1.15 6.36 7.36
CA VAL A 176 2.00 6.18 6.16
C VAL A 176 3.49 6.39 6.48
N ARG A 177 3.84 7.25 7.44
CA ARG A 177 5.23 7.40 7.89
C ARG A 177 5.74 6.17 8.64
N GLU A 178 4.88 5.55 9.44
CA GLU A 178 5.22 4.32 10.17
C GLU A 178 5.27 3.11 9.24
N HIS A 179 4.46 3.12 8.18
CA HIS A 179 4.35 2.04 7.20
C HIS A 179 4.63 2.56 5.79
N THR A 180 5.91 2.66 5.43
CA THR A 180 6.36 3.26 4.16
C THR A 180 5.98 2.45 2.92
N ASP A 181 5.63 1.18 3.09
CA ASP A 181 5.12 0.25 2.08
C ASP A 181 3.59 0.27 1.94
N THR A 182 2.92 1.28 2.49
CA THR A 182 1.46 1.40 2.42
C THR A 182 0.98 1.42 0.96
N GLY A 183 0.25 0.36 0.59
CA GLY A 183 -0.31 0.17 -0.75
C GLY A 183 -1.77 0.58 -0.88
N LEU A 184 -2.55 0.51 0.21
CA LEU A 184 -3.99 0.78 0.17
C LEU A 184 -4.49 1.42 1.48
N LEU A 185 -5.23 2.51 1.34
CA LEU A 185 -6.05 3.08 2.41
C LEU A 185 -7.52 2.94 2.01
N SER A 186 -8.31 2.28 2.83
CA SER A 186 -9.74 2.06 2.58
C SER A 186 -10.57 2.57 3.75
N SER A 187 -11.73 3.17 3.47
CA SER A 187 -12.64 3.66 4.50
C SER A 187 -14.08 3.30 4.17
N THR A 188 -14.81 2.76 5.15
CA THR A 188 -16.27 2.73 5.10
C THR A 188 -16.83 4.09 5.49
N PRO A 189 -17.96 4.54 4.90
CA PRO A 189 -18.56 5.81 5.28
C PRO A 189 -18.94 5.79 6.77
N CYS A 190 -18.63 6.89 7.47
CA CYS A 190 -19.11 7.09 8.83
C CYS A 190 -20.59 7.46 8.78
N LYS A 191 -21.45 6.73 9.47
CA LYS A 191 -22.82 7.20 9.74
C LYS A 191 -22.71 8.50 10.53
N LYS A 192 -23.16 9.61 9.96
CA LYS A 192 -23.41 10.81 10.77
C LYS A 192 -24.38 10.36 11.87
N SER A 193 -23.89 10.22 13.12
CA SER A 193 -24.77 10.19 14.26
C SER A 193 -25.52 11.51 14.22
N GLY A 194 -26.82 11.44 13.87
CA GLY A 194 -27.66 12.63 13.93
C GLY A 194 -27.49 13.23 15.31
N ARG A 195 -27.04 14.47 15.39
CA ARG A 195 -27.14 15.21 16.64
C ARG A 195 -28.59 15.07 17.06
N PRO A 196 -28.91 14.62 18.30
CA PRO A 196 -30.28 14.69 18.78
C PRO A 196 -30.69 16.14 18.65
N GLY A 197 -31.75 16.37 17.85
CA GLY A 197 -32.21 17.72 17.57
C GLY A 197 -32.41 18.46 18.86
N GLN A 198 -31.82 19.63 19.00
CA GLN A 198 -32.25 20.62 19.97
C GLN A 198 -33.73 20.84 19.72
N ARG A 199 -34.55 20.24 20.56
CA ARG A 199 -35.96 20.63 20.68
C ARG A 199 -35.95 22.10 21.08
N SER A 200 -36.26 22.96 20.15
CA SER A 200 -36.67 24.34 20.40
C SER A 200 -37.87 24.27 21.34
N THR A 201 -37.64 24.52 22.60
CA THR A 201 -38.70 24.75 23.57
C THR A 201 -39.23 26.15 23.27
N ALA A 202 -40.19 26.22 22.37
CA ALA A 202 -41.01 27.42 22.20
C ALA A 202 -41.83 27.56 23.51
N MET A 203 -41.53 28.59 24.29
CA MET A 203 -42.36 29.01 25.41
C MET A 203 -43.73 29.45 24.88
N PRO A 204 -44.83 29.04 25.50
CA PRO A 204 -46.14 29.62 25.17
C PRO A 204 -46.22 31.04 25.70
N THR A 205 -46.39 31.99 24.81
CA THR A 205 -46.74 33.37 25.13
C THR A 205 -48.17 33.39 25.68
N THR A 206 -48.30 33.54 26.99
CA THR A 206 -49.59 33.82 27.60
C THR A 206 -49.91 35.32 27.40
N MET A 207 -50.87 35.60 26.55
CA MET A 207 -51.50 36.91 26.48
C MET A 207 -52.53 37.05 27.62
N ARG A 208 -52.41 38.11 28.33
CA ARG A 208 -53.47 38.82 29.00
C ARG A 208 -53.63 40.17 28.39
#